data_1189bf4d182676dcc9586da6d55d4b87
#
_entry.id   1189bf4d182676dcc9586da6d55d4b87
#
_cell.length_a   1.000
_cell.length_b   1.000
_cell.length_c   1.000
_cell.angle_alpha   90.00
_cell.angle_beta   90.00
_cell.angle_gamma   90.00
#
_symmetry.space_group_name_H-M   'P 1'
#
loop_
_entity.id
_entity.type
_entity.pdbx_description
1 polymer ?
#
loop_
_entity_poly.entity_id
_entity_poly.type
_entity_poly.pdbx_seq_one_letter_code
_entity_poly.pdbx_strand_id
1 'polypeptide(L)'
;HASEWYTPFDSVKVSQNEYGCLVIDAPLVHDGKLVTNDIVEIKKGQFRILGRKDNVICSGGIKIQMEEVERTLKPYVESPFMITKRSDKKFGEIVVLITENNNIAEVESICKRVLPKYWCPHHYIHVDCIPLTETGKPARAKALSLAEEV
;
A
#
# COMPACT_ATOMS: atom_id res chain seq x y z
N HIS A 1 -13.55 3.46 2.40
CA HIS A 1 -13.03 3.44 1.06
C HIS A 1 -11.78 4.26 0.96
N ALA A 2 -10.70 3.67 0.51
CA ALA A 2 -9.40 4.31 0.52
C ALA A 2 -9.28 5.51 -0.42
N SER A 3 -10.22 5.64 -1.37
CA SER A 3 -10.27 6.78 -2.29
C SER A 3 -11.15 7.92 -1.79
N GLU A 4 -11.80 7.74 -0.65
CA GLU A 4 -12.68 8.78 -0.11
C GLU A 4 -11.90 9.92 0.53
N TRP A 5 -12.41 11.12 0.34
CA TRP A 5 -11.90 12.32 0.99
C TRP A 5 -12.71 12.60 2.25
N TYR A 6 -12.02 12.91 3.33
CA TYR A 6 -12.62 13.22 4.63
C TYR A 6 -12.42 14.68 4.96
N THR A 7 -13.44 15.29 5.55
CA THR A 7 -13.36 16.65 6.07
C THR A 7 -13.33 16.58 7.58
N PRO A 8 -12.28 17.07 8.24
CA PRO A 8 -12.24 17.08 9.71
C PRO A 8 -13.26 18.08 10.27
N PHE A 9 -13.69 17.84 11.52
CA PHE A 9 -14.53 18.77 12.23
C PHE A 9 -13.79 20.10 12.44
N ASP A 10 -14.52 21.21 12.61
CA ASP A 10 -13.94 22.54 12.73
C ASP A 10 -12.89 22.67 13.84
N SER A 11 -13.06 21.93 14.94
CA SER A 11 -12.14 21.94 16.08
C SER A 11 -10.93 21.02 15.87
N VAL A 12 -10.86 20.29 14.76
CA VAL A 12 -9.81 19.32 14.47
C VAL A 12 -8.98 19.82 13.29
N LYS A 13 -7.67 19.89 13.48
CA LYS A 13 -6.74 20.24 12.42
C LYS A 13 -5.94 19.01 12.02
N VAL A 14 -5.72 18.86 10.72
CA VAL A 14 -4.92 17.75 10.17
C VAL A 14 -3.74 18.31 9.41
N SER A 15 -2.62 17.61 9.47
CA SER A 15 -1.40 17.95 8.74
C SER A 15 -0.63 16.68 8.43
N GLN A 16 0.48 16.80 7.72
CA GLN A 16 1.39 15.69 7.46
C GLN A 16 2.72 15.97 8.13
N ASN A 17 3.37 14.90 8.63
CA ASN A 17 4.74 14.99 9.07
C ASN A 17 5.70 14.80 7.89
N GLU A 18 7.02 14.78 8.18
CA GLU A 18 8.06 14.62 7.15
C GLU A 18 7.97 13.29 6.39
N TYR A 19 7.31 12.27 6.95
CA TYR A 19 7.12 10.96 6.32
C TYR A 19 5.81 10.84 5.56
N GLY A 20 4.99 11.90 5.54
CA GLY A 20 3.67 11.89 4.90
C GLY A 20 2.57 11.32 5.76
N CYS A 21 2.84 11.05 7.04
CA CYS A 21 1.84 10.51 7.96
C CYS A 21 0.88 11.57 8.46
N LEU A 22 -0.38 11.17 8.65
CA LEU A 22 -1.42 12.03 9.18
C LEU A 22 -1.09 12.43 10.64
N VAL A 23 -1.15 13.72 10.91
CA VAL A 23 -1.04 14.27 12.25
C VAL A 23 -2.35 14.95 12.59
N ILE A 24 -2.93 14.57 13.72
CA ILE A 24 -4.23 15.08 14.18
C ILE A 24 -4.01 15.98 15.39
N ASP A 25 -4.55 17.19 15.31
CA ASP A 25 -4.58 18.14 16.41
C ASP A 25 -6.04 18.40 16.77
N ALA A 26 -6.50 17.78 17.85
CA ALA A 26 -7.87 17.86 18.31
C ALA A 26 -7.88 18.23 19.81
N PRO A 27 -7.63 19.52 20.15
CA PRO A 27 -7.41 19.93 21.55
C PRO A 27 -8.61 19.70 22.46
N LEU A 28 -9.82 19.59 21.91
CA LEU A 28 -11.01 19.29 22.72
C LEU A 28 -11.10 17.83 23.13
N VAL A 29 -10.35 16.95 22.50
CA VAL A 29 -10.41 15.49 22.71
C VAL A 29 -9.10 14.97 23.30
N HIS A 30 -7.98 15.53 22.92
CA HIS A 30 -6.67 15.00 23.25
C HIS A 30 -5.66 16.14 23.41
N ASP A 31 -4.86 16.08 24.47
CA ASP A 31 -3.76 17.03 24.68
C ASP A 31 -2.61 16.71 23.72
N GLY A 32 -2.15 17.72 23.00
CA GLY A 32 -1.06 17.57 22.05
C GLY A 32 -1.51 16.96 20.73
N LYS A 33 -0.56 16.77 19.84
CA LYS A 33 -0.80 16.25 18.51
C LYS A 33 -0.67 14.74 18.49
N LEU A 34 -1.60 14.07 17.81
CA LEU A 34 -1.55 12.63 17.60
C LEU A 34 -0.91 12.35 16.24
N VAL A 35 0.23 11.66 16.25
CA VAL A 35 0.90 11.22 15.01
C VAL A 35 0.48 9.79 14.71
N THR A 36 -0.07 9.58 13.52
CA THR A 36 -0.52 8.25 13.10
C THR A 36 0.51 7.58 12.19
N ASN A 37 0.29 6.30 11.89
CA ASN A 37 1.07 5.55 10.90
C ASN A 37 0.35 5.49 9.55
N ASP A 38 -0.61 6.36 9.31
CA ASP A 38 -1.36 6.42 8.06
C ASP A 38 -0.77 7.47 7.13
N ILE A 39 -0.37 7.02 5.94
CA ILE A 39 0.09 7.92 4.86
C ILE A 39 -1.14 8.56 4.24
N VAL A 40 -1.14 9.88 4.11
CA VAL A 40 -2.28 10.63 3.61
C VAL A 40 -1.89 11.59 2.50
N GLU A 41 -2.90 12.00 1.75
CA GLU A 41 -2.85 13.15 0.85
C GLU A 41 -3.79 14.21 1.42
N ILE A 42 -3.32 15.45 1.52
CA ILE A 42 -4.13 16.57 2.00
C ILE A 42 -4.33 17.55 0.85
N LYS A 43 -5.57 17.95 0.64
CA LYS A 43 -5.94 18.85 -0.46
C LYS A 43 -7.17 19.65 -0.09
N LYS A 44 -7.08 20.99 -0.16
CA LYS A 44 -8.20 21.90 0.08
C LYS A 44 -8.93 21.67 1.42
N GLY A 45 -8.16 21.40 2.48
CA GLY A 45 -8.73 21.17 3.81
C GLY A 45 -9.32 19.79 4.03
N GLN A 46 -9.26 18.92 3.04
CA GLN A 46 -9.68 17.53 3.14
C GLN A 46 -8.47 16.61 3.11
N PHE A 47 -8.64 15.39 3.58
CA PHE A 47 -7.57 14.39 3.49
C PHE A 47 -8.14 13.04 3.06
N ARG A 48 -7.28 12.22 2.46
CA ARG A 48 -7.60 10.81 2.19
C ARG A 48 -6.43 9.94 2.61
N ILE A 49 -6.73 8.73 3.05
CA ILE A 49 -5.74 7.78 3.52
C ILE A 49 -5.28 6.94 2.32
N LEU A 50 -3.97 6.94 2.06
CA LEU A 50 -3.37 6.17 0.98
C LEU A 50 -2.99 4.76 1.44
N GLY A 51 -2.56 4.60 2.68
CA GLY A 51 -2.17 3.32 3.26
C GLY A 51 -1.36 3.50 4.52
N ARG A 52 -0.75 2.40 4.99
CA ARG A 52 0.06 2.40 6.20
C ARG A 52 1.51 2.73 5.88
N LYS A 53 2.19 3.39 6.80
CA LYS A 53 3.61 3.74 6.67
C LYS A 53 4.48 2.51 6.38
N ASP A 54 4.19 1.39 7.04
CA ASP A 54 4.99 0.17 6.90
C ASP A 54 4.81 -0.52 5.53
N ASN A 55 3.79 -0.13 4.77
CA ASN A 55 3.47 -0.72 3.49
C ASN A 55 3.96 0.14 2.31
N VAL A 56 4.97 0.95 2.54
CA VAL A 56 5.62 1.74 1.50
C VAL A 56 6.83 0.96 0.97
N ILE A 57 6.94 0.89 -0.35
CA ILE A 57 8.08 0.27 -1.04
C ILE A 57 8.97 1.38 -1.56
N CYS A 58 10.25 1.36 -1.19
CA CYS A 58 11.22 2.35 -1.67
C CYS A 58 12.05 1.72 -2.78
N SER A 59 11.65 1.91 -4.03
CA SER A 59 12.28 1.30 -5.19
C SER A 59 12.92 2.36 -6.07
N GLY A 60 14.25 2.32 -6.18
CA GLY A 60 14.99 3.24 -7.02
C GLY A 60 14.78 4.72 -6.69
N GLY A 61 14.53 5.04 -5.42
CA GLY A 61 14.25 6.40 -4.98
C GLY A 61 12.78 6.81 -5.08
N ILE A 62 11.92 5.92 -5.56
CA ILE A 62 10.48 6.17 -5.68
C ILE A 62 9.77 5.46 -4.54
N LYS A 63 8.85 6.17 -3.89
CA LYS A 63 8.00 5.59 -2.84
C LYS A 63 6.70 5.09 -3.45
N ILE A 64 6.41 3.80 -3.24
CA ILE A 64 5.23 3.14 -3.80
C ILE A 64 4.41 2.59 -2.66
N GLN A 65 3.13 2.97 -2.60
CA GLN A 65 2.22 2.49 -1.56
C GLN A 65 1.58 1.18 -2.02
N MET A 66 1.78 0.09 -1.27
CA MET A 66 1.22 -1.22 -1.61
C MET A 66 -0.29 -1.18 -1.83
N GLU A 67 -1.00 -0.47 -0.94
CA GLU A 67 -2.46 -0.39 -1.01
C GLU A 67 -2.94 0.33 -2.27
N GLU A 68 -2.20 1.31 -2.76
CA GLU A 68 -2.56 2.01 -4.00
C GLU A 68 -2.40 1.10 -5.22
N VAL A 69 -1.33 0.31 -5.25
CA VAL A 69 -1.10 -0.65 -6.34
C VAL A 69 -2.22 -1.68 -6.35
N GLU A 70 -2.55 -2.23 -5.18
CA GLU A 70 -3.64 -3.21 -5.04
C GLU A 70 -4.97 -2.63 -5.48
N ARG A 71 -5.28 -1.42 -5.07
CA ARG A 71 -6.53 -0.73 -5.42
C ARG A 71 -6.64 -0.51 -6.93
N THR A 72 -5.54 -0.13 -7.56
CA THR A 72 -5.50 0.12 -9.01
C THR A 72 -5.71 -1.18 -9.79
N LEU A 73 -5.16 -2.30 -9.30
CA LEU A 73 -5.26 -3.59 -9.98
C LEU A 73 -6.57 -4.33 -9.72
N LYS A 74 -7.21 -4.07 -8.60
CA LYS A 74 -8.38 -4.84 -8.15
C LYS A 74 -9.49 -4.99 -9.20
N PRO A 75 -9.87 -3.93 -9.97
CA PRO A 75 -10.90 -4.08 -11.00
C PRO A 75 -10.50 -4.99 -12.16
N TYR A 76 -9.23 -5.26 -12.34
CA TYR A 76 -8.71 -5.99 -13.51
C TYR A 76 -8.23 -7.40 -13.19
N VAL A 77 -7.91 -7.69 -11.93
CA VAL A 77 -7.41 -9.00 -11.51
C VAL A 77 -8.49 -9.69 -10.69
N GLU A 78 -9.06 -10.76 -11.24
CA GLU A 78 -10.16 -11.48 -10.59
C GLU A 78 -9.71 -12.38 -9.45
N SER A 79 -8.57 -13.03 -9.60
CA SER A 79 -8.04 -13.93 -8.57
C SER A 79 -7.50 -13.15 -7.39
N PRO A 80 -7.57 -13.69 -6.17
CA PRO A 80 -6.94 -13.05 -5.02
C PRO A 80 -5.45 -12.79 -5.25
N PHE A 81 -5.01 -11.62 -4.85
CA PHE A 81 -3.62 -11.21 -4.98
C PHE A 81 -3.24 -10.23 -3.88
N MET A 82 -1.96 -10.03 -3.73
CA MET A 82 -1.41 -9.11 -2.74
C MET A 82 -0.10 -8.53 -3.25
N ILE A 83 0.14 -7.27 -2.97
CA ILE A 83 1.43 -6.62 -3.24
C ILE A 83 2.28 -6.69 -1.98
N THR A 84 3.54 -7.00 -2.16
CA THR A 84 4.54 -6.96 -1.09
C THR A 84 5.85 -6.44 -1.67
N LYS A 85 6.93 -6.55 -0.92
CA LYS A 85 8.24 -6.07 -1.34
C LYS A 85 9.33 -7.06 -0.98
N ARG A 86 10.48 -6.89 -1.60
CA ARG A 86 11.67 -7.67 -1.32
C ARG A 86 12.89 -6.76 -1.44
N SER A 87 13.90 -7.02 -0.62
CA SER A 87 15.18 -6.31 -0.72
C SER A 87 15.85 -6.60 -2.06
N ASP A 88 16.44 -5.58 -2.66
CA ASP A 88 17.13 -5.69 -3.93
C ASP A 88 18.41 -4.85 -3.92
N LYS A 89 19.50 -5.42 -4.44
CA LYS A 89 20.80 -4.75 -4.43
C LYS A 89 20.85 -3.50 -5.29
N LYS A 90 20.10 -3.51 -6.40
CA LYS A 90 20.09 -2.40 -7.37
C LYS A 90 19.14 -1.28 -6.99
N PHE A 91 17.93 -1.66 -6.57
CA PHE A 91 16.85 -0.70 -6.33
C PHE A 91 16.58 -0.40 -4.86
N GLY A 92 17.22 -1.11 -3.95
CA GLY A 92 16.92 -1.06 -2.51
C GLY A 92 15.79 -2.00 -2.16
N GLU A 93 14.60 -1.76 -2.72
CA GLU A 93 13.45 -2.65 -2.62
C GLU A 93 12.79 -2.76 -3.98
N ILE A 94 12.11 -3.86 -4.23
CA ILE A 94 11.34 -4.07 -5.45
C ILE A 94 9.92 -4.50 -5.11
N VAL A 95 9.00 -4.20 -6.03
CA VAL A 95 7.59 -4.59 -5.91
C VAL A 95 7.47 -6.07 -6.26
N VAL A 96 6.76 -6.82 -5.43
CA VAL A 96 6.48 -8.25 -5.64
C VAL A 96 4.97 -8.45 -5.59
N LEU A 97 4.43 -9.21 -6.54
CA LEU A 97 3.02 -9.56 -6.55
C LEU A 97 2.86 -11.05 -6.24
N ILE A 98 2.01 -11.35 -5.27
CA ILE A 98 1.64 -12.71 -4.87
C ILE A 98 0.21 -12.96 -5.35
N THR A 99 -0.04 -14.06 -6.04
CA THR A 99 -1.36 -14.34 -6.60
C THR A 99 -1.74 -15.82 -6.49
N GLU A 100 -3.03 -16.08 -6.38
CA GLU A 100 -3.58 -17.42 -6.46
C GLU A 100 -3.81 -17.88 -7.91
N ASN A 101 -3.62 -16.97 -8.88
CA ASN A 101 -3.78 -17.29 -10.29
C ASN A 101 -2.56 -18.09 -10.79
N ASN A 102 -2.80 -19.27 -11.35
CA ASN A 102 -1.75 -20.10 -11.94
C ASN A 102 -1.11 -19.47 -13.18
N ASN A 103 -1.86 -18.62 -13.87
CA ASN A 103 -1.39 -18.00 -15.10
C ASN A 103 -0.69 -16.67 -14.78
N ILE A 104 0.56 -16.77 -14.40
CA ILE A 104 1.39 -15.61 -14.05
C ILE A 104 1.53 -14.67 -15.25
N ALA A 105 1.64 -15.19 -16.46
CA ALA A 105 1.77 -14.36 -17.66
C ALA A 105 0.57 -13.45 -17.87
N GLU A 106 -0.63 -13.92 -17.54
CA GLU A 106 -1.85 -13.10 -17.61
C GLU A 106 -1.79 -11.96 -16.62
N VAL A 107 -1.42 -12.24 -15.36
CA VAL A 107 -1.31 -11.22 -14.32
C VAL A 107 -0.26 -10.19 -14.68
N GLU A 108 0.89 -10.63 -15.16
CA GLU A 108 1.96 -9.74 -15.61
C GLU A 108 1.49 -8.83 -16.75
N SER A 109 0.76 -9.37 -17.72
CA SER A 109 0.21 -8.61 -18.83
C SER A 109 -0.74 -7.51 -18.35
N ILE A 110 -1.60 -7.84 -17.39
CA ILE A 110 -2.52 -6.87 -16.78
C ILE A 110 -1.74 -5.75 -16.10
N CYS A 111 -0.74 -6.10 -15.31
CA CYS A 111 0.08 -5.12 -14.60
C CYS A 111 0.77 -4.15 -15.57
N LYS A 112 1.36 -4.67 -16.64
CA LYS A 112 2.04 -3.84 -17.64
C LYS A 112 1.10 -2.89 -18.35
N ARG A 113 -0.16 -3.29 -18.53
CA ARG A 113 -1.17 -2.48 -19.20
C ARG A 113 -1.77 -1.42 -18.28
N VAL A 114 -1.98 -1.74 -17.00
CA VAL A 114 -2.76 -0.94 -16.06
C VAL A 114 -1.89 -0.03 -15.19
N LEU A 115 -0.73 -0.51 -14.76
CA LEU A 115 0.11 0.21 -13.79
C LEU A 115 1.11 1.13 -14.49
N PRO A 116 1.47 2.27 -13.85
CA PRO A 116 2.64 3.03 -14.27
C PRO A 116 3.87 2.11 -14.28
N LYS A 117 4.81 2.37 -15.17
CA LYS A 117 5.98 1.54 -15.36
C LYS A 117 6.75 1.26 -14.06
N TYR A 118 6.93 2.29 -13.24
CA TYR A 118 7.71 2.17 -11.99
C TYR A 118 6.94 1.48 -10.85
N TRP A 119 5.63 1.22 -11.03
CA TRP A 119 4.82 0.45 -10.08
C TRP A 119 4.75 -1.03 -10.45
N CYS A 120 5.18 -1.40 -11.64
CA CYS A 120 5.08 -2.78 -12.10
C CYS A 120 5.94 -3.71 -11.25
N PRO A 121 5.39 -4.86 -10.82
CA PRO A 121 6.17 -5.84 -10.05
C PRO A 121 7.38 -6.34 -10.82
N HIS A 122 8.48 -6.55 -10.11
CA HIS A 122 9.67 -7.18 -10.64
C HIS A 122 9.63 -8.71 -10.48
N HIS A 123 8.81 -9.19 -9.56
CA HIS A 123 8.63 -10.60 -9.30
C HIS A 123 7.15 -10.93 -9.15
N TYR A 124 6.75 -12.09 -9.65
CA TYR A 124 5.40 -12.61 -9.52
C TYR A 124 5.50 -13.99 -8.89
N ILE A 125 4.74 -14.24 -7.83
CA ILE A 125 4.78 -15.49 -7.08
C ILE A 125 3.39 -16.11 -7.05
N HIS A 126 3.27 -17.35 -7.46
CA HIS A 126 2.03 -18.12 -7.31
C HIS A 126 1.98 -18.75 -5.92
N VAL A 127 0.83 -18.64 -5.26
CA VAL A 127 0.57 -19.29 -3.98
C VAL A 127 -0.80 -19.99 -4.06
N ASP A 128 -0.98 -21.03 -3.26
CA ASP A 128 -2.26 -21.74 -3.22
C ASP A 128 -3.33 -20.91 -2.49
N CYS A 129 -2.90 -20.11 -1.51
CA CYS A 129 -3.79 -19.26 -0.73
C CYS A 129 -3.05 -18.00 -0.30
N ILE A 130 -3.66 -16.85 -0.53
CA ILE A 130 -3.12 -15.57 -0.08
C ILE A 130 -3.08 -15.55 1.46
N PRO A 131 -1.94 -15.17 2.07
CA PRO A 131 -1.85 -15.12 3.53
C PRO A 131 -2.78 -14.05 4.11
N LEU A 132 -3.67 -14.48 4.97
CA LEU A 132 -4.62 -13.60 5.65
C LEU A 132 -4.47 -13.72 7.16
N THR A 133 -4.81 -12.64 7.87
CA THR A 133 -4.88 -12.64 9.31
C THR A 133 -6.16 -13.37 9.75
N GLU A 134 -6.30 -13.61 11.05
CA GLU A 134 -7.50 -14.24 11.62
C GLU A 134 -8.78 -13.48 11.27
N THR A 135 -8.68 -12.17 11.08
CA THR A 135 -9.82 -11.31 10.73
C THR A 135 -10.05 -11.18 9.23
N GLY A 136 -9.30 -11.93 8.41
CA GLY A 136 -9.45 -11.92 6.95
C GLY A 136 -8.76 -10.76 6.23
N LYS A 137 -7.87 -10.06 6.90
CA LYS A 137 -7.09 -8.97 6.30
C LYS A 137 -5.76 -9.49 5.76
N PRO A 138 -5.13 -8.78 4.80
CA PRO A 138 -3.84 -9.21 4.28
C PRO A 138 -2.79 -9.36 5.40
N ALA A 139 -2.14 -10.53 5.46
CA ALA A 139 -1.08 -10.79 6.43
C ALA A 139 0.26 -10.33 5.85
N ARG A 140 0.54 -9.03 5.98
CA ARG A 140 1.71 -8.37 5.36
C ARG A 140 3.04 -9.00 5.79
N ALA A 141 3.17 -9.40 7.05
CA ALA A 141 4.40 -10.01 7.55
C ALA A 141 4.68 -11.36 6.86
N LYS A 142 3.65 -12.18 6.67
CA LYS A 142 3.79 -13.46 5.98
C LYS A 142 4.11 -13.26 4.50
N ALA A 143 3.47 -12.29 3.86
CA ALA A 143 3.73 -11.96 2.46
C ALA A 143 5.18 -11.50 2.26
N LEU A 144 5.68 -10.69 3.18
CA LEU A 144 7.07 -10.22 3.14
C LEU A 144 8.04 -11.38 3.26
N SER A 145 7.80 -12.33 4.17
CA SER A 145 8.63 -13.52 4.32
C SER A 145 8.63 -14.39 3.07
N LEU A 146 7.46 -14.58 2.46
CA LEU A 146 7.34 -15.34 1.21
C LEU A 146 8.15 -14.70 0.08
N ALA A 147 8.12 -13.39 -0.03
CA ALA A 147 8.84 -12.66 -1.07
C ALA A 147 10.36 -12.77 -0.90
N GLU A 148 10.85 -12.80 0.34
CA GLU A 148 12.29 -12.90 0.61
C GLU A 148 12.84 -14.31 0.35
N GLU A 149 12.01 -15.35 0.43
CA GLU A 149 12.42 -16.74 0.22
C GLU A 149 12.62 -17.12 -1.24
N VAL A 150 12.14 -16.33 -2.17
CA VAL A 150 12.13 -16.69 -3.60
C VAL A 150 13.23 -16.02 -4.41
#